data_cb9007d0c5741ebaeb3c95dbae814cdb
#
_entry.id   cb9007d0c5741ebaeb3c95dbae814cdb
#
_cell.length_a   1.000
_cell.length_b   1.000
_cell.length_c   1.000
_cell.angle_alpha   90.00
_cell.angle_beta   90.00
_cell.angle_gamma   90.00
#
_symmetry.space_group_name_H-M   'P 1'
#
loop_
_entity.id
_entity.type
_entity.pdbx_description
1 polymer ?
#
loop_
_entity_poly.entity_id
_entity_poly.type
_entity_poly.pdbx_seq_one_letter_code
_entity_poly.pdbx_strand_id
1 'polypeptide(L)'
;MSFTEVNTVMPALVLGAGGGEFAVGVLTGIMIGLPLVSQLVFAGFLQTRRRKKPFLLLGINLRVVALAAAAGGIWLFGTDSAIIPVVFTAMAVFALSGAFAGVSYTELVGKLVETARRRKFFVGRQVATTLGLLVSAVATRLFLGATEFPQGYILLFGLASTFLLIGTTGFWMLREPVDNSAEYTGIDAQRERPERHGAGVLAAIQEMPGIVGKDGNMRALILAANLAAPGFTAIPLLTALAHKTYLLDTTGVGTFVMVQIAGMLGASFLWTRLIKRGGFRLVLRVELVLMALLFPLALVVSKWAPLSIYTLLYLLAGSVISAHKIGMEAVLVQISPDNSRALYAGVFGAANIGAALMPLVTGLLVGKLGFGIVFLGAAAAALLALVPVRKLWCGDWFRDHPS
;
A
#
# COMPACT_ATOMS: atom_id res chain seq x y z
N MET A 1 -2.77 -10.74 -3.53
CA MET A 1 -2.54 -9.80 -2.41
C MET A 1 -3.49 -10.02 -1.24
N SER A 2 -4.67 -10.58 -1.42
CA SER A 2 -5.60 -10.89 -0.31
C SER A 2 -5.04 -11.91 0.68
N PHE A 3 -4.21 -12.85 0.23
CA PHE A 3 -3.57 -13.86 1.09
C PHE A 3 -2.60 -13.28 2.13
N THR A 4 -2.04 -12.11 1.88
CA THR A 4 -1.14 -11.37 2.77
C THR A 4 -1.69 -9.99 3.09
N GLU A 5 -3.03 -9.90 3.25
CA GLU A 5 -3.69 -8.61 3.48
C GLU A 5 -3.28 -8.05 4.85
N VAL A 6 -2.72 -6.83 4.82
CA VAL A 6 -2.05 -6.21 5.97
C VAL A 6 -3.01 -5.74 7.06
N ASN A 7 -4.28 -5.50 6.70
CA ASN A 7 -5.26 -4.95 7.66
C ASN A 7 -6.10 -6.04 8.35
N THR A 8 -6.08 -7.28 7.83
CA THR A 8 -6.96 -8.36 8.31
C THR A 8 -6.19 -9.67 8.53
N VAL A 9 -5.69 -10.31 7.47
CA VAL A 9 -5.03 -11.62 7.52
C VAL A 9 -3.79 -11.59 8.42
N MET A 10 -2.93 -10.60 8.21
CA MET A 10 -1.67 -10.52 8.92
C MET A 10 -1.81 -10.17 10.40
N PRO A 11 -2.65 -9.20 10.80
CA PRO A 11 -2.97 -8.98 12.21
C PRO A 11 -3.55 -10.21 12.90
N ALA A 12 -4.50 -10.91 12.25
CA ALA A 12 -5.12 -12.08 12.81
C ALA A 12 -4.14 -13.24 13.01
N LEU A 13 -3.20 -13.45 12.08
CA LEU A 13 -2.12 -14.42 12.24
C LEU A 13 -1.26 -14.12 13.47
N VAL A 14 -0.83 -12.87 13.64
CA VAL A 14 0.01 -12.46 14.77
C VAL A 14 -0.73 -12.63 16.09
N LEU A 15 -1.99 -12.22 16.15
CA LEU A 15 -2.83 -12.34 17.35
C LEU A 15 -3.11 -13.82 17.68
N GLY A 16 -3.41 -14.64 16.67
CA GLY A 16 -3.62 -16.08 16.84
C GLY A 16 -2.36 -16.82 17.32
N ALA A 17 -1.18 -16.32 17.01
CA ALA A 17 0.11 -16.82 17.50
C ALA A 17 0.49 -16.26 18.90
N GLY A 18 -0.43 -15.56 19.59
CA GLY A 18 -0.18 -14.99 20.92
C GLY A 18 0.53 -13.63 20.90
N GLY A 19 0.71 -13.00 19.74
CA GLY A 19 1.23 -11.64 19.65
C GLY A 19 0.22 -10.59 20.11
N GLY A 20 0.71 -9.48 20.66
CA GLY A 20 -0.13 -8.35 21.05
C GLY A 20 -0.25 -7.27 19.97
N GLU A 21 -0.95 -6.19 20.31
CA GLU A 21 -1.21 -5.04 19.43
C GLU A 21 0.09 -4.38 18.93
N PHE A 22 1.13 -4.38 19.76
CA PHE A 22 2.45 -3.87 19.37
C PHE A 22 3.06 -4.72 18.23
N ALA A 23 2.93 -6.05 18.31
CA ALA A 23 3.41 -6.94 17.25
C ALA A 23 2.64 -6.72 15.94
N VAL A 24 1.34 -6.42 15.99
CA VAL A 24 0.55 -6.00 14.82
C VAL A 24 1.11 -4.69 14.24
N GLY A 25 1.44 -3.72 15.08
CA GLY A 25 2.07 -2.47 14.66
C GLY A 25 3.43 -2.67 13.99
N VAL A 26 4.29 -3.54 14.56
CA VAL A 26 5.59 -3.90 13.97
C VAL A 26 5.42 -4.54 12.60
N LEU A 27 4.51 -5.51 12.47
CA LEU A 27 4.26 -6.17 11.20
C LEU A 27 3.72 -5.20 10.14
N THR A 28 2.81 -4.31 10.53
CA THR A 28 2.28 -3.26 9.66
C THR A 28 3.40 -2.32 9.21
N GLY A 29 4.30 -1.92 10.11
CA GLY A 29 5.50 -1.14 9.82
C GLY A 29 6.43 -1.84 8.82
N ILE A 30 6.65 -3.14 8.99
CA ILE A 30 7.42 -3.97 8.05
C ILE A 30 6.75 -3.98 6.67
N MET A 31 5.44 -4.20 6.59
CA MET A 31 4.75 -4.39 5.31
C MET A 31 4.46 -3.08 4.56
N ILE A 32 4.26 -1.97 5.25
CA ILE A 32 3.94 -0.67 4.66
C ILE A 32 5.12 0.29 4.73
N GLY A 33 5.74 0.41 5.89
CA GLY A 33 6.80 1.40 6.13
C GLY A 33 8.11 1.04 5.46
N LEU A 34 8.53 -0.22 5.57
CA LEU A 34 9.81 -0.67 5.01
C LEU A 34 9.89 -0.52 3.47
N PRO A 35 8.83 -0.84 2.67
CA PRO A 35 8.82 -0.56 1.25
C PRO A 35 8.93 0.92 0.91
N LEU A 36 8.27 1.81 1.66
CA LEU A 36 8.31 3.25 1.40
C LEU A 36 9.74 3.80 1.50
N VAL A 37 10.47 3.39 2.53
CA VAL A 37 11.87 3.80 2.71
C VAL A 37 12.78 3.16 1.66
N SER A 38 12.62 1.86 1.42
CA SER A 38 13.50 1.10 0.54
C SER A 38 13.33 1.43 -0.95
N GLN A 39 12.14 1.80 -1.40
CA GLN A 39 11.89 2.23 -2.79
C GLN A 39 12.80 3.37 -3.22
N LEU A 40 13.05 4.34 -2.34
CA LEU A 40 13.93 5.47 -2.61
C LEU A 40 15.37 5.00 -2.87
N VAL A 41 15.88 4.11 -2.01
CA VAL A 41 17.24 3.55 -2.12
C VAL A 41 17.37 2.71 -3.40
N PHE A 42 16.37 1.86 -3.66
CA PHE A 42 16.37 0.97 -4.83
C PHE A 42 16.23 1.73 -6.15
N ALA A 43 15.46 2.82 -6.19
CA ALA A 43 15.36 3.67 -7.37
C ALA A 43 16.73 4.24 -7.76
N GLY A 44 17.48 4.79 -6.81
CA GLY A 44 18.83 5.29 -7.05
C GLY A 44 19.80 4.20 -7.55
N PHE A 45 19.75 3.02 -6.92
CA PHE A 45 20.58 1.89 -7.33
C PHE A 45 20.24 1.41 -8.75
N LEU A 46 18.96 1.27 -9.08
CA LEU A 46 18.54 0.74 -10.37
C LEU A 46 18.81 1.70 -11.54
N GLN A 47 18.79 3.01 -11.32
CA GLN A 47 19.11 3.98 -12.36
C GLN A 47 20.50 3.77 -13.00
N THR A 48 21.47 3.27 -12.23
CA THR A 48 22.83 3.01 -12.71
C THR A 48 22.96 1.73 -13.53
N ARG A 49 21.93 0.89 -13.59
CA ARG A 49 21.97 -0.43 -14.23
C ARG A 49 21.36 -0.41 -15.64
N ARG A 50 22.06 -0.94 -16.64
CA ARG A 50 21.59 -1.03 -18.04
C ARG A 50 20.43 -2.02 -18.20
N ARG A 51 20.51 -3.18 -17.57
CA ARG A 51 19.48 -4.23 -17.60
C ARG A 51 18.69 -4.25 -16.31
N LYS A 52 17.36 -4.22 -16.40
CA LYS A 52 16.44 -4.19 -15.27
C LYS A 52 15.79 -5.55 -15.00
N LYS A 53 15.68 -6.42 -16.03
CA LYS A 53 15.05 -7.74 -15.94
C LYS A 53 15.69 -8.65 -14.85
N PRO A 54 17.03 -8.77 -14.71
CA PRO A 54 17.60 -9.60 -13.66
C PRO A 54 17.18 -9.19 -12.25
N PHE A 55 17.07 -7.88 -12.02
CA PHE A 55 16.67 -7.34 -10.72
C PHE A 55 15.19 -7.53 -10.45
N LEU A 56 14.33 -7.43 -11.49
CA LEU A 56 12.91 -7.78 -11.40
C LEU A 56 12.75 -9.25 -11.00
N LEU A 57 13.44 -10.16 -11.69
CA LEU A 57 13.38 -11.59 -11.40
C LEU A 57 13.90 -11.92 -10.00
N LEU A 58 15.00 -11.30 -9.58
CA LEU A 58 15.53 -11.45 -8.23
C LEU A 58 14.47 -11.05 -7.18
N GLY A 59 13.87 -9.85 -7.34
CA GLY A 59 12.87 -9.36 -6.41
C GLY A 59 11.63 -10.26 -6.36
N ILE A 60 11.12 -10.75 -7.51
CA ILE A 60 9.93 -11.63 -7.52
C ILE A 60 10.28 -13.00 -6.92
N ASN A 61 11.43 -13.60 -7.28
CA ASN A 61 11.83 -14.90 -6.73
C ASN A 61 12.07 -14.85 -5.22
N LEU A 62 12.65 -13.77 -4.68
CA LEU A 62 12.78 -13.57 -3.24
C LEU A 62 11.40 -13.49 -2.55
N ARG A 63 10.38 -12.90 -3.20
CA ARG A 63 9.01 -12.91 -2.67
C ARG A 63 8.41 -14.32 -2.63
N VAL A 64 8.65 -15.12 -3.67
CA VAL A 64 8.23 -16.53 -3.71
C VAL A 64 8.85 -17.28 -2.53
N VAL A 65 10.17 -17.17 -2.37
CA VAL A 65 10.90 -17.81 -1.27
C VAL A 65 10.42 -17.33 0.10
N ALA A 66 10.17 -16.03 0.26
CA ALA A 66 9.67 -15.46 1.52
C ALA A 66 8.32 -16.03 1.92
N LEU A 67 7.38 -16.16 0.96
CA LEU A 67 6.06 -16.76 1.21
C LEU A 67 6.17 -18.26 1.50
N ALA A 68 7.00 -18.98 0.76
CA ALA A 68 7.25 -20.39 1.02
C ALA A 68 7.90 -20.60 2.41
N ALA A 69 8.85 -19.74 2.79
CA ALA A 69 9.49 -19.76 4.10
C ALA A 69 8.49 -19.44 5.24
N ALA A 70 7.56 -18.49 5.01
CA ALA A 70 6.49 -18.22 5.96
C ALA A 70 5.59 -19.45 6.14
N ALA A 71 5.13 -20.08 5.04
CA ALA A 71 4.32 -21.29 5.11
C ALA A 71 5.05 -22.44 5.81
N GLY A 72 6.31 -22.69 5.42
CA GLY A 72 7.15 -23.74 6.03
C GLY A 72 7.47 -23.49 7.51
N GLY A 73 7.72 -22.24 7.87
CA GLY A 73 7.98 -21.87 9.26
C GLY A 73 6.74 -22.07 10.14
N ILE A 74 5.56 -21.66 9.66
CA ILE A 74 4.30 -21.89 10.37
C ILE A 74 4.03 -23.41 10.52
N TRP A 75 4.32 -24.17 9.48
CA TRP A 75 4.20 -25.64 9.53
C TRP A 75 5.13 -26.29 10.56
N LEU A 76 6.38 -25.82 10.65
CA LEU A 76 7.39 -26.37 11.56
C LEU A 76 7.15 -26.03 13.03
N PHE A 77 6.71 -24.80 13.31
CA PHE A 77 6.53 -24.32 14.68
C PHE A 77 5.09 -24.49 15.21
N GLY A 78 4.13 -24.81 14.34
CA GLY A 78 2.74 -25.08 14.73
C GLY A 78 2.09 -23.86 15.37
N THR A 79 1.69 -23.99 16.64
CA THR A 79 1.03 -22.92 17.42
C THR A 79 2.00 -22.17 18.34
N ASP A 80 3.30 -22.46 18.28
CA ASP A 80 4.31 -21.80 19.11
C ASP A 80 4.48 -20.31 18.73
N SER A 81 4.74 -19.49 19.73
CA SER A 81 5.07 -18.07 19.56
C SER A 81 6.29 -17.83 18.66
N ALA A 82 7.14 -18.85 18.45
CA ALA A 82 8.23 -18.85 17.47
C ALA A 82 7.79 -18.56 16.02
N ILE A 83 6.50 -18.70 15.70
CA ILE A 83 5.91 -18.27 14.42
C ILE A 83 6.14 -16.76 14.18
N ILE A 84 6.03 -15.93 15.21
CA ILE A 84 6.07 -14.46 15.09
C ILE A 84 7.38 -13.99 14.45
N PRO A 85 8.57 -14.29 14.99
CA PRO A 85 9.82 -13.85 14.38
C PRO A 85 10.05 -14.43 12.99
N VAL A 86 9.58 -15.65 12.71
CA VAL A 86 9.68 -16.27 11.39
C VAL A 86 8.83 -15.52 10.38
N VAL A 87 7.58 -15.23 10.71
CA VAL A 87 6.67 -14.46 9.85
C VAL A 87 7.19 -13.05 9.65
N PHE A 88 7.71 -12.39 10.69
CA PHE A 88 8.26 -11.02 10.58
C PHE A 88 9.46 -10.99 9.64
N THR A 89 10.37 -11.93 9.77
CA THR A 89 11.53 -12.03 8.87
C THR A 89 11.12 -12.31 7.44
N ALA A 90 10.21 -13.27 7.23
CA ALA A 90 9.70 -13.59 5.91
C ALA A 90 8.96 -12.38 5.29
N MET A 91 8.13 -11.68 6.05
CA MET A 91 7.42 -10.49 5.57
C MET A 91 8.36 -9.30 5.33
N ALA A 92 9.44 -9.15 6.07
CA ALA A 92 10.47 -8.15 5.80
C ALA A 92 11.16 -8.41 4.45
N VAL A 93 11.55 -9.65 4.19
CA VAL A 93 12.11 -10.06 2.88
C VAL A 93 11.08 -9.86 1.76
N PHE A 94 9.82 -10.25 1.99
CA PHE A 94 8.72 -10.07 1.04
C PHE A 94 8.48 -8.59 0.71
N ALA A 95 8.49 -7.72 1.71
CA ALA A 95 8.26 -6.28 1.57
C ALA A 95 9.41 -5.59 0.82
N LEU A 96 10.66 -5.83 1.23
CA LEU A 96 11.86 -5.29 0.60
C LEU A 96 11.98 -5.74 -0.87
N SER A 97 11.85 -7.05 -1.09
CA SER A 97 11.93 -7.61 -2.44
C SER A 97 10.78 -7.13 -3.34
N GLY A 98 9.60 -6.87 -2.75
CA GLY A 98 8.47 -6.28 -3.45
C GLY A 98 8.71 -4.84 -3.90
N ALA A 99 9.34 -4.02 -3.05
CA ALA A 99 9.75 -2.66 -3.39
C ALA A 99 10.77 -2.67 -4.55
N PHE A 100 11.77 -3.54 -4.45
CA PHE A 100 12.81 -3.73 -5.46
C PHE A 100 12.24 -4.18 -6.82
N ALA A 101 11.36 -5.19 -6.82
CA ALA A 101 10.66 -5.65 -8.01
C ALA A 101 9.75 -4.58 -8.61
N GLY A 102 9.07 -3.79 -7.77
CA GLY A 102 8.16 -2.73 -8.19
C GLY A 102 8.85 -1.63 -8.99
N VAL A 103 10.00 -1.15 -8.52
CA VAL A 103 10.82 -0.14 -9.24
C VAL A 103 11.31 -0.71 -10.58
N SER A 104 11.86 -1.93 -10.55
CA SER A 104 12.36 -2.61 -11.76
C SER A 104 11.24 -2.85 -12.80
N TYR A 105 10.04 -3.21 -12.34
CA TYR A 105 8.86 -3.44 -13.18
C TYR A 105 8.42 -2.17 -13.88
N THR A 106 8.35 -1.06 -13.16
CA THR A 106 7.89 0.22 -13.72
C THR A 106 8.79 0.69 -14.86
N GLU A 107 10.12 0.58 -14.69
CA GLU A 107 11.08 0.93 -15.74
C GLU A 107 10.99 -0.03 -16.93
N LEU A 108 10.84 -1.35 -16.68
CA LEU A 108 10.76 -2.34 -17.73
C LEU A 108 9.49 -2.18 -18.59
N VAL A 109 8.34 -1.91 -17.96
CA VAL A 109 7.09 -1.60 -18.69
C VAL A 109 7.22 -0.34 -19.52
N GLY A 110 7.91 0.68 -19.01
CA GLY A 110 8.20 1.90 -19.77
C GLY A 110 8.99 1.66 -21.06
N LYS A 111 9.91 0.66 -21.05
CA LYS A 111 10.72 0.26 -22.22
C LYS A 111 9.97 -0.65 -23.20
N LEU A 112 9.12 -1.55 -22.69
CA LEU A 112 8.50 -2.62 -23.48
C LEU A 112 7.16 -2.24 -24.10
N VAL A 113 6.41 -1.34 -23.45
CA VAL A 113 5.07 -0.98 -23.89
C VAL A 113 5.11 0.34 -24.66
N GLU A 114 4.86 0.25 -25.98
CA GLU A 114 4.72 1.41 -26.85
C GLU A 114 3.69 2.41 -26.29
N THR A 115 3.97 3.69 -26.41
CA THR A 115 3.13 4.78 -25.88
C THR A 115 1.67 4.67 -26.34
N ALA A 116 1.44 4.32 -27.59
CA ALA A 116 0.11 4.15 -28.17
C ALA A 116 -0.69 2.99 -27.53
N ARG A 117 -0.01 1.94 -27.02
CA ARG A 117 -0.63 0.75 -26.44
C ARG A 117 -0.69 0.78 -24.91
N ARG A 118 -0.02 1.75 -24.27
CA ARG A 118 0.06 1.84 -22.80
C ARG A 118 -1.31 1.89 -22.13
N ARG A 119 -2.24 2.71 -22.65
CA ARG A 119 -3.61 2.80 -22.10
C ARG A 119 -4.31 1.44 -22.07
N LYS A 120 -4.29 0.70 -23.18
CA LYS A 120 -4.93 -0.63 -23.29
C LYS A 120 -4.29 -1.64 -22.35
N PHE A 121 -2.94 -1.63 -22.26
CA PHE A 121 -2.19 -2.49 -21.35
C PHE A 121 -2.55 -2.23 -19.87
N PHE A 122 -2.54 -0.97 -19.42
CA PHE A 122 -2.86 -0.65 -18.03
C PHE A 122 -4.32 -0.96 -17.68
N VAL A 123 -5.27 -0.72 -18.59
CA VAL A 123 -6.67 -1.09 -18.38
C VAL A 123 -6.82 -2.61 -18.26
N GLY A 124 -6.24 -3.39 -19.17
CA GLY A 124 -6.28 -4.86 -19.09
C GLY A 124 -5.64 -5.41 -17.82
N ARG A 125 -4.48 -4.86 -17.42
CA ARG A 125 -3.83 -5.18 -16.14
C ARG A 125 -4.73 -4.86 -14.96
N GLN A 126 -5.41 -3.71 -14.95
CA GLN A 126 -6.30 -3.33 -13.85
C GLN A 126 -7.47 -4.29 -13.73
N VAL A 127 -8.10 -4.67 -14.84
CA VAL A 127 -9.20 -5.67 -14.86
C VAL A 127 -8.71 -7.01 -14.32
N ALA A 128 -7.57 -7.51 -14.80
CA ALA A 128 -6.99 -8.77 -14.33
C ALA A 128 -6.65 -8.73 -12.82
N THR A 129 -6.10 -7.61 -12.35
CA THR A 129 -5.80 -7.40 -10.92
C THR A 129 -7.07 -7.42 -10.07
N THR A 130 -8.14 -6.77 -10.53
CA THR A 130 -9.44 -6.71 -9.83
C THR A 130 -10.07 -8.09 -9.73
N LEU A 131 -10.09 -8.85 -10.84
CA LEU A 131 -10.58 -10.24 -10.84
C LEU A 131 -9.74 -11.13 -9.92
N GLY A 132 -8.43 -11.01 -9.96
CA GLY A 132 -7.52 -11.74 -9.07
C GLY A 132 -7.74 -11.40 -7.60
N LEU A 133 -8.03 -10.14 -7.26
CA LEU A 133 -8.38 -9.73 -5.89
C LEU A 133 -9.68 -10.39 -5.42
N LEU A 134 -10.71 -10.41 -6.26
CA LEU A 134 -11.99 -11.05 -5.92
C LEU A 134 -11.81 -12.56 -5.69
N VAL A 135 -11.18 -13.24 -6.64
CA VAL A 135 -10.92 -14.69 -6.52
C VAL A 135 -10.09 -15.00 -5.28
N SER A 136 -9.02 -14.24 -5.03
CA SER A 136 -8.18 -14.46 -3.85
C SER A 136 -8.90 -14.14 -2.52
N ALA A 137 -9.83 -13.17 -2.50
CA ALA A 137 -10.64 -12.89 -1.31
C ALA A 137 -11.61 -14.03 -0.98
N VAL A 138 -12.28 -14.56 -2.01
CA VAL A 138 -13.16 -15.75 -1.85
C VAL A 138 -12.33 -16.94 -1.38
N ALA A 139 -11.18 -17.21 -2.00
CA ALA A 139 -10.28 -18.28 -1.61
C ALA A 139 -9.80 -18.11 -0.16
N THR A 140 -9.42 -16.90 0.25
CA THR A 140 -9.02 -16.61 1.64
C THR A 140 -10.13 -17.00 2.62
N ARG A 141 -11.38 -16.59 2.34
CA ARG A 141 -12.51 -16.92 3.19
C ARG A 141 -12.77 -18.43 3.26
N LEU A 142 -12.71 -19.12 2.11
CA LEU A 142 -12.95 -20.55 2.05
C LEU A 142 -11.89 -21.35 2.83
N PHE A 143 -10.61 -21.05 2.62
CA PHE A 143 -9.51 -21.75 3.29
C PHE A 143 -9.47 -21.46 4.78
N LEU A 144 -9.61 -20.20 5.19
CA LEU A 144 -9.64 -19.86 6.62
C LEU A 144 -10.91 -20.39 7.31
N GLY A 145 -12.03 -20.52 6.60
CA GLY A 145 -13.27 -21.09 7.14
C GLY A 145 -13.31 -22.61 7.21
N ALA A 146 -12.50 -23.28 6.36
CA ALA A 146 -12.46 -24.75 6.30
C ALA A 146 -11.36 -25.37 7.17
N THR A 147 -10.47 -24.58 7.76
CA THR A 147 -9.29 -25.05 8.48
C THR A 147 -9.12 -24.30 9.80
N GLU A 148 -8.58 -25.01 10.79
CA GLU A 148 -8.22 -24.41 12.07
C GLU A 148 -6.87 -23.68 11.99
N PHE A 149 -6.63 -22.78 12.96
CA PHE A 149 -5.33 -22.16 13.15
C PHE A 149 -4.26 -23.19 13.53
N PRO A 150 -3.05 -23.17 12.93
CA PRO A 150 -2.54 -22.23 11.92
C PRO A 150 -2.65 -22.74 10.46
N GLN A 151 -3.27 -23.88 10.21
CA GLN A 151 -3.28 -24.59 8.92
C GLN A 151 -3.80 -23.74 7.77
N GLY A 152 -4.82 -22.91 7.99
CA GLY A 152 -5.35 -22.00 6.98
C GLY A 152 -4.30 -21.03 6.45
N TYR A 153 -3.43 -20.54 7.31
CA TYR A 153 -2.35 -19.61 6.91
C TYR A 153 -1.24 -20.32 6.14
N ILE A 154 -0.93 -21.59 6.46
CA ILE A 154 0.03 -22.40 5.68
C ILE A 154 -0.47 -22.54 4.25
N LEU A 155 -1.77 -22.88 4.08
CA LEU A 155 -2.38 -22.98 2.74
C LEU A 155 -2.37 -21.65 2.00
N LEU A 156 -2.72 -20.53 2.66
CA LEU A 156 -2.75 -19.21 2.04
C LEU A 156 -1.36 -18.79 1.53
N PHE A 157 -0.32 -18.94 2.34
CA PHE A 157 1.03 -18.55 1.95
C PHE A 157 1.63 -19.51 0.91
N GLY A 158 1.34 -20.81 1.03
CA GLY A 158 1.73 -21.82 0.04
C GLY A 158 1.11 -21.53 -1.33
N LEU A 159 -0.20 -21.25 -1.37
CA LEU A 159 -0.90 -20.86 -2.61
C LEU A 159 -0.37 -19.53 -3.15
N ALA A 160 -0.18 -18.53 -2.29
CA ALA A 160 0.37 -17.25 -2.71
C ALA A 160 1.75 -17.40 -3.35
N SER A 161 2.62 -18.22 -2.75
CA SER A 161 3.94 -18.57 -3.28
C SER A 161 3.83 -19.26 -4.65
N THR A 162 2.96 -20.26 -4.76
CA THR A 162 2.75 -21.03 -6.01
C THR A 162 2.22 -20.14 -7.13
N PHE A 163 1.20 -19.32 -6.88
CA PHE A 163 0.68 -18.41 -7.89
C PHE A 163 1.70 -17.36 -8.31
N LEU A 164 2.50 -16.86 -7.37
CA LEU A 164 3.55 -15.91 -7.69
C LEU A 164 4.66 -16.58 -8.52
N LEU A 165 5.02 -17.83 -8.22
CA LEU A 165 5.98 -18.61 -9.00
C LEU A 165 5.49 -18.83 -10.44
N ILE A 166 4.21 -19.24 -10.60
CA ILE A 166 3.60 -19.37 -11.91
C ILE A 166 3.62 -18.04 -12.66
N GLY A 167 3.24 -16.95 -12.00
CA GLY A 167 3.29 -15.61 -12.60
C GLY A 167 4.70 -15.16 -13.01
N THR A 168 5.73 -15.65 -12.31
CA THR A 168 7.13 -15.32 -12.61
C THR A 168 7.60 -15.91 -13.94
N THR A 169 7.04 -17.04 -14.38
CA THR A 169 7.41 -17.68 -15.67
C THR A 169 7.20 -16.73 -16.85
N GLY A 170 6.13 -15.90 -16.83
CA GLY A 170 5.90 -14.88 -17.84
C GLY A 170 7.02 -13.85 -17.95
N PHE A 171 7.62 -13.47 -16.81
CA PHE A 171 8.75 -12.54 -16.79
C PHE A 171 10.07 -13.21 -17.22
N TRP A 172 10.23 -14.51 -17.03
CA TRP A 172 11.39 -15.25 -17.53
C TRP A 172 11.40 -15.29 -19.06
N MET A 173 10.26 -15.46 -19.68
CA MET A 173 10.13 -15.50 -21.16
C MET A 173 10.28 -14.12 -21.82
N LEU A 174 10.14 -13.03 -21.05
CA LEU A 174 10.20 -11.67 -21.55
C LEU A 174 11.62 -11.32 -22.00
N ARG A 175 11.79 -10.74 -23.21
CA ARG A 175 13.08 -10.24 -23.70
C ARG A 175 13.17 -8.74 -23.44
N GLU A 176 14.18 -8.31 -22.64
CA GLU A 176 14.46 -6.91 -22.43
C GLU A 176 15.24 -6.36 -23.64
N PRO A 177 14.73 -5.34 -24.36
CA PRO A 177 15.50 -4.68 -25.40
C PRO A 177 16.73 -4.03 -24.77
N VAL A 178 17.89 -4.30 -25.36
CA VAL A 178 19.13 -3.63 -24.92
C VAL A 178 19.06 -2.20 -25.48
N ASP A 179 19.11 -1.22 -24.61
CA ASP A 179 19.23 0.18 -25.00
C ASP A 179 20.59 0.38 -25.68
N ASN A 180 20.62 0.29 -27.00
CA ASN A 180 21.78 0.66 -27.81
C ASN A 180 21.94 2.19 -27.96
N SER A 181 21.20 2.97 -27.19
CA SER A 181 21.27 4.44 -27.20
C SER A 181 22.63 5.02 -26.76
N ALA A 182 23.61 4.16 -26.45
CA ALA A 182 24.99 4.58 -26.31
C ALA A 182 25.68 4.84 -27.67
N GLU A 183 25.07 4.48 -28.80
CA GLU A 183 25.62 4.67 -30.16
C GLU A 183 25.11 5.94 -30.87
N TYR A 184 24.14 6.66 -30.28
CA TYR A 184 23.80 8.02 -30.69
C TYR A 184 24.82 9.01 -30.09
N THR A 185 26.09 8.83 -30.46
CA THR A 185 27.11 9.86 -30.34
C THR A 185 26.99 10.85 -31.50
N GLY A 186 26.09 11.78 -31.34
CA GLY A 186 25.96 12.91 -32.26
C GLY A 186 25.30 14.05 -31.49
N ILE A 187 25.76 15.23 -31.75
CA ILE A 187 25.48 16.58 -31.24
C ILE A 187 24.07 16.85 -30.66
N ASP A 188 23.07 16.03 -31.00
CA ASP A 188 21.69 16.11 -30.48
C ASP A 188 21.50 15.47 -29.08
N ALA A 189 22.41 14.60 -28.64
CA ALA A 189 22.34 13.96 -27.30
C ALA A 189 22.64 14.99 -26.16
N GLN A 190 23.15 16.17 -26.47
CA GLN A 190 23.37 17.23 -25.50
C GLN A 190 22.16 18.14 -25.32
N ARG A 191 21.19 18.14 -26.27
CA ARG A 191 19.98 18.98 -26.20
C ARG A 191 18.81 18.30 -25.47
N GLU A 192 18.78 16.96 -25.37
CA GLU A 192 17.70 16.22 -24.72
C GLU A 192 18.13 15.45 -23.45
N ARG A 193 19.31 15.69 -22.92
CA ARG A 193 19.56 15.34 -21.52
C ARG A 193 18.78 16.33 -20.66
N PRO A 194 17.62 15.96 -20.07
CA PRO A 194 17.17 16.68 -18.91
C PRO A 194 18.37 16.62 -17.97
N GLU A 195 18.82 17.78 -17.53
CA GLU A 195 19.90 17.93 -16.56
C GLU A 195 19.73 16.80 -15.55
N ARG A 196 20.75 15.95 -15.42
CA ARG A 196 20.83 14.93 -14.39
C ARG A 196 20.91 15.63 -13.03
N HIS A 197 19.84 16.31 -12.66
CA HIS A 197 19.59 16.64 -11.28
C HIS A 197 19.47 15.29 -10.59
N GLY A 198 20.44 14.97 -9.77
CA GLY A 198 20.64 13.67 -9.18
C GLY A 198 19.34 13.09 -8.67
N ALA A 199 18.75 12.18 -9.44
CA ALA A 199 17.49 11.51 -9.12
C ALA A 199 17.72 10.43 -8.05
N GLY A 200 18.54 10.74 -7.07
CA GLY A 200 18.78 9.94 -5.88
C GLY A 200 18.01 10.50 -4.69
N VAL A 201 17.79 9.67 -3.69
CA VAL A 201 17.23 10.06 -2.39
C VAL A 201 17.92 11.31 -1.82
N LEU A 202 19.24 11.42 -1.97
CA LEU A 202 20.01 12.57 -1.49
C LEU A 202 19.59 13.88 -2.19
N ALA A 203 19.40 13.86 -3.50
CA ALA A 203 18.95 15.04 -4.22
C ALA A 203 17.53 15.45 -3.82
N ALA A 204 16.61 14.46 -3.68
CA ALA A 204 15.26 14.74 -3.19
C ALA A 204 15.27 15.32 -1.77
N ILE A 205 16.13 14.83 -0.88
CA ILE A 205 16.30 15.37 0.47
C ILE A 205 16.93 16.78 0.45
N GLN A 206 17.92 17.01 -0.40
CA GLN A 206 18.58 18.32 -0.52
C GLN A 206 17.66 19.39 -1.11
N GLU A 207 16.83 19.04 -2.10
CA GLU A 207 15.90 19.96 -2.74
C GLU A 207 14.56 20.10 -2.01
N MET A 208 14.25 19.17 -1.08
CA MET A 208 13.00 19.18 -0.31
C MET A 208 12.71 20.51 0.39
N PRO A 209 13.67 21.16 1.11
CA PRO A 209 13.39 22.44 1.77
C PRO A 209 13.01 23.55 0.77
N GLY A 210 13.65 23.55 -0.39
CA GLY A 210 13.37 24.52 -1.46
C GLY A 210 11.98 24.32 -2.08
N ILE A 211 11.60 23.10 -2.39
CA ILE A 211 10.30 22.76 -2.98
C ILE A 211 9.18 22.98 -1.96
N VAL A 212 9.32 22.44 -0.76
CA VAL A 212 8.29 22.54 0.31
C VAL A 212 8.14 24.01 0.76
N GLY A 213 9.22 24.78 0.75
CA GLY A 213 9.18 26.22 1.08
C GLY A 213 8.45 27.06 0.05
N LYS A 214 8.62 26.78 -1.25
CA LYS A 214 8.07 27.57 -2.35
C LYS A 214 6.71 27.09 -2.81
N ASP A 215 6.45 25.77 -2.81
CA ASP A 215 5.20 25.19 -3.31
C ASP A 215 4.21 24.92 -2.17
N GLY A 216 3.19 25.77 -2.06
CA GLY A 216 2.12 25.67 -1.08
C GLY A 216 1.27 24.40 -1.24
N ASN A 217 1.09 23.89 -2.48
CA ASN A 217 0.33 22.66 -2.72
C ASN A 217 1.11 21.43 -2.24
N MET A 218 2.43 21.38 -2.54
CA MET A 218 3.28 20.28 -2.08
C MET A 218 3.31 20.22 -0.55
N ARG A 219 3.49 21.36 0.11
CA ARG A 219 3.43 21.47 1.56
C ARG A 219 2.09 21.00 2.12
N ALA A 220 0.98 21.42 1.52
CA ALA A 220 -0.36 21.03 1.95
C ALA A 220 -0.59 19.52 1.79
N LEU A 221 -0.11 18.93 0.69
CA LEU A 221 -0.21 17.49 0.44
C LEU A 221 0.60 16.66 1.45
N ILE A 222 1.84 17.06 1.72
CA ILE A 222 2.71 16.42 2.72
C ILE A 222 2.08 16.49 4.11
N LEU A 223 1.58 17.65 4.51
CA LEU A 223 0.90 17.82 5.80
C LEU A 223 -0.37 16.96 5.89
N ALA A 224 -1.16 16.90 4.82
CA ALA A 224 -2.36 16.06 4.77
C ALA A 224 -2.02 14.58 4.92
N ALA A 225 -0.99 14.09 4.20
CA ALA A 225 -0.56 12.70 4.25
C ALA A 225 -0.06 12.30 5.64
N ASN A 226 0.81 13.13 6.25
CA ASN A 226 1.34 12.85 7.59
C ASN A 226 0.26 12.94 8.68
N LEU A 227 -0.70 13.87 8.59
CA LEU A 227 -1.83 13.94 9.52
C LEU A 227 -2.82 12.79 9.33
N ALA A 228 -2.97 12.25 8.12
CA ALA A 228 -3.82 11.09 7.86
C ALA A 228 -3.15 9.76 8.26
N ALA A 229 -1.81 9.72 8.38
CA ALA A 229 -1.06 8.51 8.66
C ALA A 229 -1.50 7.74 9.92
N PRO A 230 -1.81 8.37 11.08
CA PRO A 230 -2.33 7.67 12.24
C PRO A 230 -3.61 6.89 11.93
N GLY A 231 -4.50 7.43 11.09
CA GLY A 231 -5.73 6.77 10.66
C GLY A 231 -5.44 5.50 9.85
N PHE A 232 -4.59 5.58 8.83
CA PHE A 232 -4.26 4.42 8.02
C PHE A 232 -3.56 3.32 8.81
N THR A 233 -2.67 3.68 9.71
CA THR A 233 -1.93 2.74 10.55
C THR A 233 -2.78 2.13 11.66
N ALA A 234 -3.92 2.74 11.98
CA ALA A 234 -4.90 2.19 12.93
C ALA A 234 -5.90 1.21 12.29
N ILE A 235 -6.02 1.14 10.95
CA ILE A 235 -6.94 0.19 10.28
C ILE A 235 -6.66 -1.28 10.67
N PRO A 236 -5.40 -1.78 10.68
CA PRO A 236 -5.10 -3.13 11.15
C PRO A 236 -5.52 -3.41 12.58
N LEU A 237 -5.58 -2.39 13.42
CA LEU A 237 -6.00 -2.48 14.82
C LEU A 237 -7.51 -2.70 14.98
N LEU A 238 -8.32 -2.48 13.91
CA LEU A 238 -9.72 -2.93 13.90
C LEU A 238 -9.82 -4.45 14.06
N THR A 239 -8.92 -5.19 13.39
CA THR A 239 -8.86 -6.65 13.55
C THR A 239 -8.41 -7.04 14.95
N ALA A 240 -7.47 -6.31 15.56
CA ALA A 240 -7.07 -6.53 16.93
C ALA A 240 -8.22 -6.26 17.93
N LEU A 241 -8.99 -5.19 17.73
CA LEU A 241 -10.17 -4.91 18.54
C LEU A 241 -11.23 -6.01 18.38
N ALA A 242 -11.49 -6.46 17.15
CA ALA A 242 -12.43 -7.55 16.90
C ALA A 242 -11.98 -8.86 17.56
N HIS A 243 -10.70 -9.20 17.46
CA HIS A 243 -10.14 -10.38 18.10
C HIS A 243 -10.33 -10.36 19.63
N LYS A 244 -10.08 -9.23 20.24
CA LYS A 244 -10.23 -9.02 21.69
C LYS A 244 -11.70 -9.08 22.15
N THR A 245 -12.61 -8.56 21.32
CA THR A 245 -14.03 -8.39 21.72
C THR A 245 -14.88 -9.62 21.41
N TYR A 246 -14.64 -10.26 20.26
CA TYR A 246 -15.52 -11.31 19.74
C TYR A 246 -14.87 -12.69 19.71
N LEU A 247 -13.64 -12.85 20.25
CA LEU A 247 -12.88 -14.12 20.16
C LEU A 247 -12.84 -14.62 18.70
N LEU A 248 -12.39 -13.72 17.80
CA LEU A 248 -12.45 -13.87 16.35
C LEU A 248 -11.81 -15.19 15.89
N ASP A 249 -12.58 -16.00 15.18
CA ASP A 249 -12.12 -17.22 14.53
C ASP A 249 -11.52 -16.93 13.14
N THR A 250 -10.94 -17.95 12.51
CA THR A 250 -10.37 -17.85 11.16
C THR A 250 -11.41 -17.52 10.10
N THR A 251 -12.65 -17.98 10.26
CA THR A 251 -13.78 -17.70 9.36
C THR A 251 -14.12 -16.21 9.35
N GLY A 252 -14.15 -15.58 10.52
CA GLY A 252 -14.39 -14.14 10.67
C GLY A 252 -13.34 -13.33 9.95
N VAL A 253 -12.06 -13.72 10.05
CA VAL A 253 -10.94 -13.06 9.34
C VAL A 253 -11.14 -13.11 7.82
N GLY A 254 -11.45 -14.27 7.28
CA GLY A 254 -11.74 -14.43 5.85
C GLY A 254 -12.93 -13.56 5.38
N THR A 255 -13.95 -13.42 6.23
CA THR A 255 -15.10 -12.56 5.96
C THR A 255 -14.71 -11.08 5.95
N PHE A 256 -13.86 -10.64 6.89
CA PHE A 256 -13.33 -9.26 6.91
C PHE A 256 -12.59 -8.90 5.61
N VAL A 257 -11.69 -9.79 5.14
CA VAL A 257 -10.99 -9.61 3.85
C VAL A 257 -11.98 -9.42 2.71
N MET A 258 -12.97 -10.32 2.63
CA MET A 258 -13.94 -10.28 1.53
C MET A 258 -14.76 -8.99 1.55
N VAL A 259 -15.25 -8.57 2.72
CA VAL A 259 -16.04 -7.34 2.89
C VAL A 259 -15.18 -6.09 2.63
N GLN A 260 -13.92 -6.08 3.08
CA GLN A 260 -12.99 -4.99 2.79
C GLN A 260 -12.74 -4.82 1.28
N ILE A 261 -12.50 -5.92 0.57
CA ILE A 261 -12.28 -5.87 -0.89
C ILE A 261 -13.57 -5.47 -1.61
N ALA A 262 -14.73 -5.95 -1.16
CA ALA A 262 -16.03 -5.50 -1.68
C ALA A 262 -16.21 -3.97 -1.49
N GLY A 263 -15.80 -3.44 -0.33
CA GLY A 263 -15.76 -2.01 -0.07
C GLY A 263 -14.84 -1.24 -1.00
N MET A 264 -13.63 -1.74 -1.23
CA MET A 264 -12.67 -1.13 -2.17
C MET A 264 -13.24 -1.04 -3.60
N LEU A 265 -13.85 -2.12 -4.08
CA LEU A 265 -14.38 -2.22 -5.44
C LEU A 265 -15.68 -1.41 -5.58
N GLY A 266 -16.62 -1.58 -4.66
CA GLY A 266 -17.91 -0.88 -4.68
C GLY A 266 -17.75 0.64 -4.58
N ALA A 267 -16.85 1.10 -3.73
CA ALA A 267 -16.56 2.53 -3.58
C ALA A 267 -15.93 3.16 -4.83
N SER A 268 -15.32 2.39 -5.73
CA SER A 268 -14.73 2.93 -6.96
C SER A 268 -15.76 3.65 -7.84
N PHE A 269 -17.02 3.20 -7.83
CA PHE A 269 -18.11 3.90 -8.52
C PHE A 269 -18.43 5.25 -7.87
N LEU A 270 -18.40 5.31 -6.54
CA LEU A 270 -18.60 6.56 -5.79
C LEU A 270 -17.45 7.54 -6.07
N TRP A 271 -16.21 7.07 -6.02
CA TRP A 271 -15.03 7.91 -6.27
C TRP A 271 -15.04 8.48 -7.68
N THR A 272 -15.40 7.69 -8.68
CA THR A 272 -15.55 8.18 -10.07
C THR A 272 -16.56 9.32 -10.18
N ARG A 273 -17.68 9.22 -9.48
CA ARG A 273 -18.71 10.30 -9.45
C ARG A 273 -18.21 11.55 -8.73
N LEU A 274 -17.51 11.38 -7.60
CA LEU A 274 -16.96 12.49 -6.83
C LEU A 274 -15.83 13.21 -7.59
N ILE A 275 -14.98 12.47 -8.30
CA ILE A 275 -13.94 13.05 -9.16
C ILE A 275 -14.57 13.95 -10.23
N LYS A 276 -15.64 13.48 -10.88
CA LYS A 276 -16.36 14.30 -11.90
C LYS A 276 -17.00 15.55 -11.32
N ARG A 277 -17.41 15.57 -10.04
CA ARG A 277 -18.08 16.70 -9.38
C ARG A 277 -17.14 17.73 -8.77
N GLY A 278 -16.03 17.28 -8.21
CA GLY A 278 -15.15 18.17 -7.43
C GLY A 278 -13.69 17.76 -7.41
N GLY A 279 -13.26 16.93 -8.40
CA GLY A 279 -11.89 16.49 -8.56
C GLY A 279 -11.40 15.60 -7.42
N PHE A 280 -10.12 15.31 -7.44
CA PHE A 280 -9.47 14.44 -6.44
C PHE A 280 -9.43 15.07 -5.04
N ARG A 281 -9.47 16.39 -4.94
CA ARG A 281 -9.58 17.11 -3.67
C ARG A 281 -10.88 16.75 -2.92
N LEU A 282 -12.01 16.59 -3.63
CA LEU A 282 -13.26 16.17 -3.01
C LEU A 282 -13.17 14.72 -2.51
N VAL A 283 -12.51 13.84 -3.27
CA VAL A 283 -12.27 12.44 -2.84
C VAL A 283 -11.49 12.40 -1.54
N LEU A 284 -10.36 13.15 -1.44
CA LEU A 284 -9.56 13.22 -0.22
C LEU A 284 -10.35 13.76 0.98
N ARG A 285 -11.22 14.77 0.77
CA ARG A 285 -12.07 15.30 1.86
C ARG A 285 -13.06 14.25 2.37
N VAL A 286 -13.75 13.57 1.46
CA VAL A 286 -14.72 12.54 1.82
C VAL A 286 -14.04 11.37 2.50
N GLU A 287 -12.89 10.94 1.99
CA GLU A 287 -12.06 9.90 2.60
C GLU A 287 -11.72 10.22 4.06
N LEU A 288 -11.20 11.43 4.33
CA LEU A 288 -10.81 11.85 5.68
C LEU A 288 -12.01 11.90 6.64
N VAL A 289 -13.19 12.32 6.16
CA VAL A 289 -14.41 12.28 6.96
C VAL A 289 -14.84 10.84 7.25
N LEU A 290 -14.80 9.95 6.24
CA LEU A 290 -15.14 8.54 6.43
C LEU A 290 -14.14 7.86 7.39
N MET A 291 -12.84 8.18 7.30
CA MET A 291 -11.81 7.71 8.22
C MET A 291 -12.07 8.20 9.65
N ALA A 292 -12.42 9.48 9.81
CA ALA A 292 -12.73 10.05 11.12
C ALA A 292 -13.97 9.43 11.77
N LEU A 293 -14.95 8.97 10.97
CA LEU A 293 -16.14 8.26 11.44
C LEU A 293 -15.86 6.79 11.74
N LEU A 294 -14.96 6.14 11.02
CA LEU A 294 -14.67 4.71 11.12
C LEU A 294 -14.29 4.29 12.54
N PHE A 295 -13.39 5.02 13.19
CA PHE A 295 -12.83 4.64 14.47
C PHE A 295 -13.79 4.83 15.66
N PRO A 296 -14.47 5.97 15.82
CA PRO A 296 -15.51 6.10 16.85
C PRO A 296 -16.64 5.07 16.65
N LEU A 297 -17.03 4.83 15.40
CA LEU A 297 -18.05 3.83 15.09
C LEU A 297 -17.59 2.43 15.47
N ALA A 298 -16.30 2.09 15.24
CA ALA A 298 -15.75 0.81 15.67
C ALA A 298 -15.79 0.62 17.19
N LEU A 299 -15.52 1.67 17.96
CA LEU A 299 -15.61 1.63 19.42
C LEU A 299 -17.04 1.43 19.93
N VAL A 300 -18.01 2.07 19.28
CA VAL A 300 -19.43 1.93 19.64
C VAL A 300 -19.93 0.54 19.25
N VAL A 301 -19.70 0.14 18.00
CA VAL A 301 -20.17 -1.15 17.47
C VAL A 301 -19.55 -2.32 18.22
N SER A 302 -18.28 -2.25 18.61
CA SER A 302 -17.62 -3.31 19.37
C SER A 302 -18.24 -3.53 20.77
N LYS A 303 -18.93 -2.54 21.34
CA LYS A 303 -19.57 -2.65 22.65
C LYS A 303 -21.01 -3.13 22.61
N TRP A 304 -21.72 -2.78 21.54
CA TRP A 304 -23.18 -2.90 21.52
C TRP A 304 -23.74 -3.78 20.41
N ALA A 305 -22.93 -4.19 19.43
CA ALA A 305 -23.39 -4.90 18.27
C ALA A 305 -22.69 -6.28 18.09
N PRO A 306 -23.33 -7.23 17.41
CA PRO A 306 -22.72 -8.53 17.08
C PRO A 306 -21.64 -8.39 16.01
N LEU A 307 -20.80 -9.43 15.87
CA LEU A 307 -19.70 -9.50 14.90
C LEU A 307 -20.15 -9.21 13.45
N SER A 308 -21.37 -9.62 13.08
CA SER A 308 -21.93 -9.37 11.74
C SER A 308 -22.05 -7.87 11.41
N ILE A 309 -22.46 -7.06 12.38
CA ILE A 309 -22.52 -5.59 12.21
C ILE A 309 -21.11 -5.00 12.23
N TYR A 310 -20.23 -5.49 13.10
CA TYR A 310 -18.82 -5.06 13.13
C TYR A 310 -18.12 -5.31 11.77
N THR A 311 -18.44 -6.42 11.13
CA THR A 311 -17.90 -6.78 9.81
C THR A 311 -18.17 -5.70 8.74
N LEU A 312 -19.29 -4.98 8.83
CA LEU A 312 -19.62 -3.91 7.88
C LEU A 312 -18.63 -2.73 7.96
N LEU A 313 -17.92 -2.56 9.06
CA LEU A 313 -16.86 -1.55 9.17
C LEU A 313 -15.73 -1.77 8.17
N TYR A 314 -15.48 -3.03 7.77
CA TYR A 314 -14.48 -3.33 6.75
C TYR A 314 -14.89 -2.88 5.34
N LEU A 315 -16.19 -2.75 5.06
CA LEU A 315 -16.66 -2.11 3.84
C LEU A 315 -16.26 -0.63 3.81
N LEU A 316 -16.41 0.05 4.94
CA LEU A 316 -15.99 1.45 5.10
C LEU A 316 -14.46 1.57 5.06
N ALA A 317 -13.73 0.71 5.74
CA ALA A 317 -12.26 0.68 5.71
C ALA A 317 -11.73 0.46 4.29
N GLY A 318 -12.30 -0.49 3.54
CA GLY A 318 -11.96 -0.72 2.14
C GLY A 318 -12.22 0.51 1.26
N SER A 319 -13.33 1.19 1.48
CA SER A 319 -13.65 2.45 0.78
C SER A 319 -12.61 3.53 1.04
N VAL A 320 -12.21 3.72 2.30
CA VAL A 320 -11.16 4.67 2.71
C VAL A 320 -9.82 4.33 2.05
N ILE A 321 -9.40 3.06 2.10
CA ILE A 321 -8.13 2.61 1.51
C ILE A 321 -8.09 2.88 0.00
N SER A 322 -9.18 2.59 -0.71
CA SER A 322 -9.24 2.83 -2.16
C SER A 322 -9.23 4.32 -2.52
N ALA A 323 -9.92 5.16 -1.74
CA ALA A 323 -9.93 6.61 -1.92
C ALA A 323 -8.55 7.23 -1.73
N HIS A 324 -7.86 6.84 -0.66
CA HIS A 324 -6.51 7.32 -0.35
C HIS A 324 -5.54 7.06 -1.49
N LYS A 325 -5.50 5.81 -1.95
CA LYS A 325 -4.61 5.43 -3.04
C LYS A 325 -4.87 6.26 -4.30
N ILE A 326 -6.15 6.38 -4.69
CA ILE A 326 -6.54 7.16 -5.88
C ILE A 326 -6.27 8.66 -5.67
N GLY A 327 -6.67 9.20 -4.53
CA GLY A 327 -6.60 10.64 -4.24
C GLY A 327 -5.17 11.16 -4.11
N MET A 328 -4.32 10.49 -3.32
CA MET A 328 -2.95 10.94 -3.08
C MET A 328 -2.08 10.84 -4.33
N GLU A 329 -2.12 9.71 -5.06
CA GLU A 329 -1.37 9.52 -6.29
C GLU A 329 -1.78 10.56 -7.36
N ALA A 330 -3.09 10.76 -7.52
CA ALA A 330 -3.59 11.68 -8.54
C ALA A 330 -3.30 13.16 -8.21
N VAL A 331 -3.46 13.58 -6.95
CA VAL A 331 -3.13 14.95 -6.54
C VAL A 331 -1.64 15.20 -6.69
N LEU A 332 -0.77 14.27 -6.30
CA LEU A 332 0.67 14.41 -6.49
C LEU A 332 1.03 14.62 -7.96
N VAL A 333 0.42 13.85 -8.86
CA VAL A 333 0.65 14.01 -10.31
C VAL A 333 0.13 15.37 -10.81
N GLN A 334 -1.01 15.84 -10.32
CA GLN A 334 -1.60 17.13 -10.74
C GLN A 334 -0.79 18.35 -10.30
N ILE A 335 -0.22 18.31 -9.09
CA ILE A 335 0.58 19.45 -8.58
C ILE A 335 2.03 19.42 -9.08
N SER A 336 2.48 18.31 -9.64
CA SER A 336 3.85 18.14 -10.09
C SER A 336 4.03 18.69 -11.51
N PRO A 337 4.97 19.62 -11.77
CA PRO A 337 5.30 20.05 -13.12
C PRO A 337 5.80 18.90 -13.99
N ASP A 338 5.48 18.90 -15.29
CA ASP A 338 5.77 17.77 -16.19
C ASP A 338 7.25 17.38 -16.21
N ASN A 339 8.15 18.34 -16.15
CA ASN A 339 9.60 18.15 -16.21
C ASN A 339 10.22 17.69 -14.86
N SER A 340 9.47 17.74 -13.74
CA SER A 340 10.00 17.48 -12.39
C SER A 340 9.15 16.50 -11.58
N ARG A 341 8.25 15.72 -12.23
CA ARG A 341 7.38 14.74 -11.55
C ARG A 341 8.15 13.73 -10.69
N ALA A 342 9.28 13.24 -11.20
CA ALA A 342 10.11 12.28 -10.46
C ALA A 342 10.69 12.91 -9.17
N LEU A 343 11.11 14.17 -9.24
CA LEU A 343 11.62 14.92 -8.11
C LEU A 343 10.52 15.16 -7.07
N TYR A 344 9.33 15.61 -7.50
CA TYR A 344 8.17 15.81 -6.63
C TYR A 344 7.74 14.51 -5.94
N ALA A 345 7.71 13.39 -6.67
CA ALA A 345 7.45 12.07 -6.10
C ALA A 345 8.52 11.64 -5.07
N GLY A 346 9.79 11.92 -5.35
CA GLY A 346 10.90 11.68 -4.43
C GLY A 346 10.79 12.52 -3.15
N VAL A 347 10.51 13.83 -3.28
CA VAL A 347 10.32 14.75 -2.16
C VAL A 347 9.11 14.33 -1.31
N PHE A 348 7.99 13.97 -1.96
CA PHE A 348 6.80 13.46 -1.25
C PHE A 348 7.10 12.17 -0.49
N GLY A 349 7.80 11.21 -1.11
CA GLY A 349 8.22 9.98 -0.46
C GLY A 349 9.15 10.23 0.73
N ALA A 350 10.17 11.09 0.57
CA ALA A 350 11.10 11.45 1.63
C ALA A 350 10.40 12.15 2.80
N ALA A 351 9.47 13.05 2.53
CA ALA A 351 8.71 13.78 3.54
C ALA A 351 7.71 12.89 4.30
N ASN A 352 7.33 11.73 3.76
CA ASN A 352 6.44 10.76 4.39
C ASN A 352 7.16 9.63 5.15
N ILE A 353 8.48 9.69 5.30
CA ILE A 353 9.24 8.71 6.11
C ILE A 353 8.71 8.65 7.55
N GLY A 354 8.29 9.79 8.13
CA GLY A 354 7.65 9.81 9.44
C GLY A 354 6.39 8.95 9.52
N ALA A 355 5.58 8.97 8.45
CA ALA A 355 4.38 8.13 8.34
C ALA A 355 4.72 6.62 8.29
N ALA A 356 5.90 6.24 7.79
CA ALA A 356 6.36 4.85 7.76
C ALA A 356 6.60 4.27 9.18
N LEU A 357 6.88 5.12 10.16
CA LEU A 357 7.09 4.72 11.56
C LEU A 357 5.79 4.75 12.38
N MET A 358 4.72 5.36 11.86
CA MET A 358 3.43 5.47 12.57
C MET A 358 2.83 4.13 13.00
N PRO A 359 2.91 3.03 12.23
CA PRO A 359 2.38 1.74 12.68
C PRO A 359 3.00 1.26 13.99
N LEU A 360 4.29 1.48 14.19
CA LEU A 360 4.99 1.15 15.44
C LEU A 360 4.45 1.99 16.61
N VAL A 361 4.28 3.29 16.36
CA VAL A 361 3.75 4.23 17.37
C VAL A 361 2.31 3.87 17.73
N THR A 362 1.44 3.65 16.76
CA THR A 362 0.02 3.30 17.01
C THR A 362 -0.12 1.95 17.72
N GLY A 363 0.66 0.92 17.34
CA GLY A 363 0.67 -0.36 18.02
C GLY A 363 1.14 -0.27 19.48
N LEU A 364 2.21 0.51 19.75
CA LEU A 364 2.70 0.76 21.09
C LEU A 364 1.68 1.51 21.95
N LEU A 365 1.07 2.56 21.39
CA LEU A 365 0.09 3.37 22.07
C LEU A 365 -1.18 2.59 22.43
N VAL A 366 -1.65 1.69 21.56
CA VAL A 366 -2.81 0.84 21.87
C VAL A 366 -2.51 -0.08 23.05
N GLY A 367 -1.32 -0.69 23.11
CA GLY A 367 -0.91 -1.54 24.22
C GLY A 367 -0.84 -0.79 25.57
N LYS A 368 -0.48 0.51 25.55
CA LYS A 368 -0.35 1.32 26.78
C LYS A 368 -1.61 2.09 27.15
N LEU A 369 -2.30 2.70 26.18
CA LEU A 369 -3.41 3.63 26.39
C LEU A 369 -4.78 3.04 26.02
N GLY A 370 -4.78 1.86 25.36
CA GLY A 370 -5.98 1.20 24.89
C GLY A 370 -6.51 1.74 23.55
N PHE A 371 -7.45 1.00 22.97
CA PHE A 371 -8.04 1.32 21.67
C PHE A 371 -8.78 2.67 21.66
N GLY A 372 -9.46 3.02 22.76
CA GLY A 372 -10.28 4.24 22.82
C GLY A 372 -9.49 5.50 22.49
N ILE A 373 -8.36 5.73 23.19
CA ILE A 373 -7.53 6.92 23.02
C ILE A 373 -6.90 6.96 21.64
N VAL A 374 -6.38 5.81 21.16
CA VAL A 374 -5.70 5.74 19.87
C VAL A 374 -6.68 5.94 18.70
N PHE A 375 -7.87 5.34 18.76
CA PHE A 375 -8.89 5.49 17.73
C PHE A 375 -9.47 6.89 17.68
N LEU A 376 -9.74 7.50 18.84
CA LEU A 376 -10.18 8.90 18.87
C LEU A 376 -9.08 9.86 18.41
N GLY A 377 -7.82 9.59 18.77
CA GLY A 377 -6.67 10.34 18.28
C GLY A 377 -6.51 10.23 16.75
N ALA A 378 -6.66 9.02 16.19
CA ALA A 378 -6.64 8.79 14.75
C ALA A 378 -7.79 9.52 14.02
N ALA A 379 -8.99 9.51 14.60
CA ALA A 379 -10.14 10.26 14.07
C ALA A 379 -9.90 11.78 14.11
N ALA A 380 -9.36 12.30 15.21
CA ALA A 380 -9.02 13.72 15.32
C ALA A 380 -7.93 14.12 14.33
N ALA A 381 -6.90 13.31 14.15
CA ALA A 381 -5.84 13.53 13.17
C ALA A 381 -6.38 13.54 11.73
N ALA A 382 -7.31 12.65 11.40
CA ALA A 382 -8.01 12.66 10.10
C ALA A 382 -8.83 13.94 9.89
N LEU A 383 -9.52 14.44 10.91
CA LEU A 383 -10.23 15.73 10.83
C LEU A 383 -9.28 16.91 10.66
N LEU A 384 -8.14 16.90 11.38
CA LEU A 384 -7.11 17.93 11.22
C LEU A 384 -6.49 17.91 9.82
N ALA A 385 -6.36 16.75 9.19
CA ALA A 385 -5.89 16.62 7.81
C ALA A 385 -6.82 17.31 6.79
N LEU A 386 -8.07 17.57 7.12
CA LEU A 386 -8.97 18.37 6.27
C LEU A 386 -8.50 19.81 6.08
N VAL A 387 -7.76 20.37 7.04
CA VAL A 387 -7.27 21.75 6.99
C VAL A 387 -6.30 21.94 5.81
N PRO A 388 -5.20 21.19 5.69
CA PRO A 388 -4.32 21.30 4.54
C PRO A 388 -5.00 20.85 3.23
N VAL A 389 -5.88 19.85 3.24
CA VAL A 389 -6.62 19.43 2.02
C VAL A 389 -7.52 20.56 1.50
N ARG A 390 -8.08 21.41 2.36
CA ARG A 390 -8.86 22.59 1.94
C ARG A 390 -7.98 23.63 1.22
N LYS A 391 -6.69 23.69 1.49
CA LYS A 391 -5.74 24.63 0.88
C LYS A 391 -5.17 24.13 -0.45
N LEU A 392 -5.33 22.83 -0.78
CA LEU A 392 -4.88 22.29 -2.06
C LEU A 392 -5.62 23.00 -3.20
N TRP A 393 -4.87 23.60 -4.08
CA TRP A 393 -5.36 24.13 -5.34
C TRP A 393 -5.11 23.09 -6.44
N CYS A 394 -6.12 22.31 -6.77
CA CYS A 394 -6.12 21.45 -7.94
C CYS A 394 -6.81 22.26 -9.03
N GLY A 395 -6.06 22.74 -10.02
CA GLY A 395 -6.62 23.41 -11.19
C GLY A 395 -7.75 22.58 -11.79
N ASP A 396 -8.76 23.23 -12.37
CA ASP A 396 -9.91 22.60 -13.00
C ASP A 396 -9.49 21.79 -14.25
N TRP A 397 -8.81 20.68 -14.06
CA TRP A 397 -8.32 19.83 -15.14
C TRP A 397 -9.44 19.40 -16.12
N PHE A 398 -10.69 19.33 -15.65
CA PHE A 398 -11.85 19.01 -16.46
C PHE A 398 -12.42 20.24 -17.20
N ARG A 399 -12.10 21.49 -16.81
CA ARG A 399 -12.50 22.68 -17.56
C ARG A 399 -11.63 22.88 -18.79
N ASP A 400 -10.35 22.51 -18.71
CA ASP A 400 -9.38 22.73 -19.75
C ASP A 400 -9.30 21.57 -20.77
N HIS A 401 -9.93 20.42 -20.46
CA HIS A 401 -9.95 19.22 -21.32
C HIS A 401 -11.37 18.62 -21.30
N PRO A 402 -12.34 19.23 -21.99
CA PRO A 402 -13.63 18.61 -22.20
C PRO A 402 -13.46 17.31 -22.99
N SER A 403 -13.97 16.20 -22.45
CA SER A 403 -13.92 14.83 -22.98
C SER A 403 -14.60 14.69 -24.34
#